data_59087c2661c75fc88a96473823c7ecf3
#
_entry.id   59087c2661c75fc88a96473823c7ecf3
#
_cell.length_a   1.000
_cell.length_b   1.000
_cell.length_c   1.000
_cell.angle_alpha   90.00
_cell.angle_beta   90.00
_cell.angle_gamma   90.00
#
_symmetry.space_group_name_H-M   'P 1'
#
loop_
_entity.id
_entity.type
_entity.pdbx_description
1 polymer ?
#
loop_
_entity_poly.entity_id
_entity_poly.type
_entity_poly.pdbx_seq_one_letter_code
_entity_poly.pdbx_strand_id
1 'polypeptide(L)'
;KMLGGLEKVKADCRELEAKMGSSEEDEPGFSPALRPVVFRAYKIANEWFGKGKTVKELEDYFSRNDKRLFVERVRQNGVVKEENPTLLLQPNDEIVLSGRREFVIGEEDWIGPEVIDAQLLDFPAETLPVMVTHHTFAGENIATIRAQKFMHGVSIRSIKRAGINVPVLSKTVVDSGDILELTGLPHEVETAAKQMGYVDRPTNQTDMIFVGLGILIGGLIG
;
A
#
# COMPACT_ATOMS: atom_id res chain seq x y z
N LYS A 1 4.75 -40.89 9.43
CA LYS A 1 3.68 -40.15 10.12
C LYS A 1 4.26 -38.81 10.55
N MET A 2 4.45 -37.94 9.61
CA MET A 2 5.05 -36.64 9.89
C MET A 2 4.28 -35.58 9.15
N LEU A 3 3.94 -34.53 9.88
CA LEU A 3 3.20 -33.36 9.45
C LEU A 3 1.73 -33.70 9.09
N GLY A 4 0.82 -33.26 9.96
CA GLY A 4 -0.61 -33.22 9.66
C GLY A 4 -0.80 -32.61 8.29
N GLY A 5 -1.77 -33.12 7.55
CA GLY A 5 -1.93 -32.82 6.13
C GLY A 5 -1.82 -31.34 5.79
N LEU A 6 -1.57 -31.05 4.52
CA LEU A 6 -1.37 -29.70 3.98
C LEU A 6 -2.33 -28.64 4.56
N GLU A 7 -3.57 -29.07 4.85
CA GLU A 7 -4.60 -28.20 5.44
C GLU A 7 -4.29 -27.78 6.89
N LYS A 8 -3.69 -28.69 7.68
CA LYS A 8 -3.28 -28.36 9.05
C LYS A 8 -2.10 -27.40 9.05
N VAL A 9 -1.12 -27.64 8.18
CA VAL A 9 0.03 -26.72 8.03
C VAL A 9 -0.44 -25.34 7.57
N LYS A 10 -1.39 -25.26 6.64
CA LYS A 10 -2.00 -23.99 6.24
C LYS A 10 -2.73 -23.31 7.40
N ALA A 11 -3.49 -24.04 8.18
CA ALA A 11 -4.19 -23.52 9.35
C ALA A 11 -3.20 -22.99 10.41
N ASP A 12 -2.16 -23.77 10.72
CA ASP A 12 -1.12 -23.37 11.68
C ASP A 12 -0.33 -22.14 11.19
N CYS A 13 -0.05 -22.04 9.89
CA CYS A 13 0.59 -20.86 9.28
C CYS A 13 -0.31 -19.63 9.41
N ARG A 14 -1.61 -19.75 9.16
CA ARG A 14 -2.56 -18.63 9.30
C ARG A 14 -2.67 -18.16 10.75
N GLU A 15 -2.76 -19.09 11.70
CA GLU A 15 -2.80 -18.75 13.12
C GLU A 15 -1.50 -18.03 13.56
N LEU A 16 -0.34 -18.48 13.06
CA LEU A 16 0.93 -17.81 13.28
C LEU A 16 0.98 -16.43 12.62
N GLU A 17 0.49 -16.32 11.40
CA GLU A 17 0.40 -15.05 10.68
C GLU A 17 -0.53 -14.05 11.38
N ALA A 18 -1.67 -14.52 11.88
CA ALA A 18 -2.58 -13.69 12.68
C ALA A 18 -1.94 -13.25 14.00
N LYS A 19 -1.23 -14.15 14.69
CA LYS A 19 -0.52 -13.83 15.93
C LYS A 19 0.66 -12.88 15.71
N MET A 20 1.39 -13.00 14.59
CA MET A 20 2.47 -12.06 14.27
C MET A 20 1.96 -10.66 13.92
N GLY A 21 0.74 -10.55 13.39
CA GLY A 21 0.07 -9.28 13.17
C GLY A 21 -0.40 -8.62 14.47
N SER A 22 -0.75 -9.41 15.49
CA SER A 22 -1.25 -8.93 16.78
C SER A 22 -0.15 -8.74 17.84
N SER A 23 0.98 -9.44 17.72
CA SER A 23 2.03 -9.42 18.74
C SER A 23 2.83 -8.11 18.84
N GLU A 24 2.74 -7.24 17.83
CA GLU A 24 3.36 -5.91 17.88
C GLU A 24 2.46 -4.84 18.55
N GLU A 25 1.21 -5.17 18.88
CA GLU A 25 0.27 -4.23 19.49
C GLU A 25 0.24 -4.26 21.03
N ASP A 26 0.81 -5.29 21.65
CA ASP A 26 0.62 -5.56 23.10
C ASP A 26 1.70 -4.98 24.02
N GLU A 27 2.71 -4.25 23.52
CA GLU A 27 3.58 -3.49 24.40
C GLU A 27 2.93 -2.16 24.78
N PRO A 28 2.64 -1.91 26.07
CA PRO A 28 2.04 -0.66 26.53
C PRO A 28 2.93 0.54 26.18
N GLY A 29 2.49 1.34 25.21
CA GLY A 29 3.17 2.57 24.78
C GLY A 29 3.96 2.46 23.49
N PHE A 30 4.06 1.29 22.86
CA PHE A 30 4.70 1.10 21.55
C PHE A 30 3.66 0.65 20.52
N SER A 31 3.27 1.54 19.64
CA SER A 31 2.46 1.22 18.46
C SER A 31 3.28 1.54 17.21
N PRO A 32 3.86 0.53 16.55
CA PRO A 32 4.64 0.78 15.35
C PRO A 32 3.73 1.38 14.28
N ALA A 33 4.09 2.56 13.79
CA ALA A 33 3.38 3.19 12.68
C ALA A 33 3.63 2.46 11.35
N LEU A 34 4.62 1.59 11.29
CA LEU A 34 4.92 0.72 10.17
C LEU A 34 4.00 -0.49 10.19
N ARG A 35 2.77 -0.32 9.67
CA ARG A 35 1.87 -1.44 9.40
C ARG A 35 1.94 -1.74 7.91
N PRO A 36 2.62 -2.82 7.50
CA PRO A 36 2.74 -3.13 6.09
C PRO A 36 1.35 -3.38 5.49
N VAL A 37 1.11 -2.76 4.35
CA VAL A 37 -0.01 -3.13 3.49
C VAL A 37 0.36 -4.45 2.82
N VAL A 38 -0.51 -5.42 2.89
CA VAL A 38 -0.35 -6.73 2.24
C VAL A 38 -1.41 -6.90 1.16
N PHE A 39 -1.07 -7.67 0.15
CA PHE A 39 -1.95 -8.01 -0.97
C PHE A 39 -2.29 -9.49 -0.91
N ARG A 40 -3.58 -9.82 -1.05
CA ARG A 40 -4.08 -11.19 -1.15
C ARG A 40 -5.13 -11.29 -2.23
N ALA A 41 -5.11 -12.38 -2.96
CA ALA A 41 -6.09 -12.66 -3.99
C ALA A 41 -7.12 -13.68 -3.50
N TYR A 42 -8.39 -13.42 -3.79
CA TYR A 42 -9.51 -14.27 -3.40
C TYR A 42 -10.40 -14.54 -4.59
N LYS A 43 -10.90 -15.77 -4.69
CA LYS A 43 -11.93 -16.13 -5.67
C LYS A 43 -13.30 -15.91 -5.03
N ILE A 44 -14.13 -15.12 -5.67
CA ILE A 44 -15.48 -14.81 -5.17
C ILE A 44 -16.35 -16.06 -5.19
N ALA A 45 -16.82 -16.49 -4.03
CA ALA A 45 -17.72 -17.61 -3.84
C ALA A 45 -18.98 -17.27 -3.04
N ASN A 46 -18.99 -16.13 -2.33
CA ASN A 46 -20.11 -15.74 -1.47
C ASN A 46 -21.33 -15.33 -2.31
N GLU A 47 -22.50 -15.80 -1.91
CA GLU A 47 -23.80 -15.49 -2.53
C GLU A 47 -24.16 -14.01 -2.49
N TRP A 48 -23.55 -13.20 -1.60
CA TRP A 48 -23.72 -11.76 -1.55
C TRP A 48 -23.41 -11.09 -2.90
N PHE A 49 -22.50 -11.66 -3.66
CA PHE A 49 -22.12 -11.19 -5.01
C PHE A 49 -23.07 -11.67 -6.10
N GLY A 50 -24.00 -12.59 -5.82
CA GLY A 50 -24.87 -13.23 -6.80
C GLY A 50 -25.80 -12.27 -7.55
N LYS A 51 -26.08 -11.09 -6.97
CA LYS A 51 -26.88 -10.02 -7.62
C LYS A 51 -26.04 -8.97 -8.35
N GLY A 52 -24.74 -9.21 -8.47
CA GLY A 52 -23.78 -8.21 -8.93
C GLY A 52 -23.56 -7.11 -7.89
N LYS A 53 -22.36 -6.98 -7.40
CA LYS A 53 -21.95 -5.91 -6.49
C LYS A 53 -20.82 -5.14 -7.14
N THR A 54 -20.81 -3.82 -6.97
CA THR A 54 -19.70 -3.01 -7.45
C THR A 54 -18.52 -3.09 -6.50
N VAL A 55 -17.33 -2.80 -7.01
CA VAL A 55 -16.11 -2.65 -6.18
C VAL A 55 -16.38 -1.67 -5.04
N LYS A 56 -17.00 -0.52 -5.33
CA LYS A 56 -17.35 0.47 -4.32
C LYS A 56 -18.27 -0.07 -3.22
N GLU A 57 -19.29 -0.85 -3.58
CA GLU A 57 -20.19 -1.45 -2.58
C GLU A 57 -19.45 -2.42 -1.66
N LEU A 58 -18.46 -3.14 -2.18
CA LEU A 58 -17.61 -4.04 -1.40
C LEU A 58 -16.73 -3.25 -0.43
N GLU A 59 -16.07 -2.21 -0.90
CA GLU A 59 -15.22 -1.35 -0.06
C GLU A 59 -16.03 -0.61 1.00
N ASP A 60 -17.23 -0.12 0.65
CA ASP A 60 -18.17 0.47 1.60
C ASP A 60 -18.62 -0.54 2.66
N TYR A 61 -18.80 -1.81 2.28
CA TYR A 61 -19.09 -2.89 3.23
C TYR A 61 -17.95 -3.11 4.21
N PHE A 62 -16.71 -3.19 3.73
CA PHE A 62 -15.54 -3.31 4.59
C PHE A 62 -15.41 -2.10 5.53
N SER A 63 -15.56 -0.91 5.00
CA SER A 63 -15.47 0.33 5.79
C SER A 63 -16.50 0.40 6.91
N ARG A 64 -17.74 -0.07 6.69
CA ARG A 64 -18.78 -0.14 7.72
C ARG A 64 -18.48 -1.16 8.82
N ASN A 65 -17.62 -2.14 8.55
CA ASN A 65 -17.16 -3.14 9.50
C ASN A 65 -15.76 -2.80 10.08
N ASP A 66 -15.37 -1.53 10.04
CA ASP A 66 -14.07 -1.01 10.52
C ASP A 66 -12.84 -1.66 9.88
N LYS A 67 -13.04 -2.32 8.73
CA LYS A 67 -11.97 -2.90 7.93
C LYS A 67 -11.59 -1.94 6.81
N ARG A 68 -10.34 -1.55 6.75
CA ARG A 68 -9.80 -0.77 5.63
C ARG A 68 -9.18 -1.72 4.62
N LEU A 69 -10.02 -2.27 3.76
CA LEU A 69 -9.68 -3.14 2.66
C LEU A 69 -10.11 -2.50 1.35
N PHE A 70 -9.27 -2.65 0.33
CA PHE A 70 -9.46 -2.05 -0.97
C PHE A 70 -9.22 -3.09 -2.06
N VAL A 71 -9.94 -2.94 -3.16
CA VAL A 71 -9.83 -3.82 -4.32
C VAL A 71 -8.84 -3.20 -5.30
N GLU A 72 -7.70 -3.84 -5.50
CA GLU A 72 -6.62 -3.33 -6.37
C GLU A 72 -6.74 -3.85 -7.81
N ARG A 73 -7.13 -5.11 -7.96
CA ARG A 73 -7.30 -5.76 -9.25
C ARG A 73 -8.46 -6.73 -9.23
N VAL A 74 -9.05 -6.90 -10.41
CA VAL A 74 -10.12 -7.89 -10.62
C VAL A 74 -9.80 -8.69 -11.87
N ARG A 75 -9.81 -10.02 -11.78
CA ARG A 75 -9.74 -10.90 -12.95
C ARG A 75 -11.13 -11.46 -13.26
N GLN A 76 -11.64 -11.08 -14.42
CA GLN A 76 -12.92 -11.56 -14.95
C GLN A 76 -12.69 -12.29 -16.27
N ASN A 77 -13.18 -13.52 -16.38
CA ASN A 77 -13.01 -14.32 -17.58
C ASN A 77 -11.55 -14.42 -18.07
N GLY A 78 -10.60 -14.50 -17.15
CA GLY A 78 -9.16 -14.57 -17.44
C GLY A 78 -8.49 -13.25 -17.80
N VAL A 79 -9.24 -12.14 -17.84
CA VAL A 79 -8.70 -10.80 -18.12
C VAL A 79 -8.53 -10.03 -16.83
N VAL A 80 -7.30 -9.59 -16.56
CA VAL A 80 -6.98 -8.72 -15.40
C VAL A 80 -7.35 -7.29 -15.74
N LYS A 81 -8.09 -6.67 -14.84
CA LYS A 81 -8.53 -5.26 -14.90
C LYS A 81 -8.02 -4.55 -13.66
N GLU A 82 -7.53 -3.35 -13.86
CA GLU A 82 -7.18 -2.45 -12.76
C GLU A 82 -8.46 -1.98 -12.04
N GLU A 83 -8.29 -1.43 -10.85
CA GLU A 83 -9.35 -0.91 -10.03
C GLU A 83 -10.30 0.02 -10.78
N ASN A 84 -11.59 -0.24 -10.62
CA ASN A 84 -12.66 0.64 -11.08
C ASN A 84 -13.84 0.53 -10.09
N PRO A 85 -14.20 1.60 -9.37
CA PRO A 85 -15.27 1.60 -8.37
C PRO A 85 -16.64 1.15 -8.88
N THR A 86 -16.90 1.31 -10.19
CA THR A 86 -18.17 0.93 -10.84
C THR A 86 -18.14 -0.48 -11.43
N LEU A 87 -16.99 -1.17 -11.38
CA LEU A 87 -16.87 -2.52 -11.91
C LEU A 87 -17.76 -3.47 -11.11
N LEU A 88 -18.61 -4.22 -11.82
CA LEU A 88 -19.47 -5.25 -11.22
C LEU A 88 -18.65 -6.51 -10.95
N LEU A 89 -18.69 -6.96 -9.71
CA LEU A 89 -18.11 -8.22 -9.26
C LEU A 89 -19.14 -9.33 -9.34
N GLN A 90 -18.74 -10.49 -9.81
CA GLN A 90 -19.58 -11.65 -10.00
C GLN A 90 -18.98 -12.89 -9.32
N PRO A 91 -19.78 -13.90 -8.98
CA PRO A 91 -19.25 -15.18 -8.54
C PRO A 91 -18.24 -15.75 -9.54
N ASN A 92 -17.17 -16.34 -9.03
CA ASN A 92 -15.99 -16.83 -9.75
C ASN A 92 -15.01 -15.77 -10.27
N ASP A 93 -15.29 -14.48 -10.15
CA ASP A 93 -14.25 -13.48 -10.34
C ASP A 93 -13.14 -13.63 -9.28
N GLU A 94 -11.95 -13.22 -9.62
CA GLU A 94 -10.84 -13.19 -8.67
C GLU A 94 -10.49 -11.73 -8.39
N ILE A 95 -10.42 -11.39 -7.10
CA ILE A 95 -10.13 -10.03 -6.66
C ILE A 95 -8.85 -10.01 -5.84
N VAL A 96 -8.07 -8.97 -5.99
CA VAL A 96 -6.92 -8.69 -5.11
C VAL A 96 -7.32 -7.62 -4.13
N LEU A 97 -7.19 -7.95 -2.86
CA LEU A 97 -7.42 -7.03 -1.77
C LEU A 97 -6.09 -6.52 -1.21
N SER A 98 -6.03 -5.23 -0.94
CA SER A 98 -4.97 -4.60 -0.16
C SER A 98 -5.50 -4.12 1.17
N GLY A 99 -4.64 -4.08 2.15
CA GLY A 99 -4.97 -3.55 3.46
C GLY A 99 -4.01 -4.03 4.55
N ARG A 100 -4.35 -3.74 5.78
CA ARG A 100 -3.60 -4.27 6.91
C ARG A 100 -3.70 -5.79 6.96
N ARG A 101 -2.61 -6.44 7.31
CA ARG A 101 -2.51 -7.89 7.37
C ARG A 101 -3.64 -8.51 8.19
N GLU A 102 -3.94 -7.96 9.35
CA GLU A 102 -4.99 -8.44 10.25
C GLU A 102 -6.40 -8.41 9.65
N PHE A 103 -6.64 -7.54 8.68
CA PHE A 103 -7.94 -7.42 8.00
C PHE A 103 -8.01 -8.24 6.72
N VAL A 104 -6.89 -8.40 6.02
CA VAL A 104 -6.86 -9.13 4.74
C VAL A 104 -6.87 -10.64 4.97
N ILE A 105 -6.13 -11.13 5.98
CA ILE A 105 -6.08 -12.55 6.32
C ILE A 105 -7.43 -12.96 6.94
N GLY A 106 -8.00 -14.06 6.45
CA GLY A 106 -9.27 -14.59 6.95
C GLY A 106 -10.50 -14.14 6.16
N GLU A 107 -10.35 -13.27 5.15
CA GLU A 107 -11.47 -12.93 4.26
C GLU A 107 -11.90 -14.10 3.37
N GLU A 108 -11.13 -15.18 3.33
CA GLU A 108 -11.53 -16.41 2.62
C GLU A 108 -12.82 -17.04 3.14
N ASP A 109 -13.11 -16.90 4.43
CA ASP A 109 -14.34 -17.42 5.04
C ASP A 109 -15.58 -16.66 4.55
N TRP A 110 -15.40 -15.40 4.16
CA TRP A 110 -16.49 -14.55 3.70
C TRP A 110 -16.50 -14.33 2.19
N ILE A 111 -15.36 -14.05 1.56
CA ILE A 111 -15.29 -13.83 0.10
C ILE A 111 -15.28 -15.16 -0.64
N GLY A 112 -14.39 -16.08 -0.22
CA GLY A 112 -14.12 -17.36 -0.82
C GLY A 112 -12.64 -17.71 -0.79
N PRO A 113 -12.22 -18.84 -1.40
CA PRO A 113 -10.89 -19.37 -1.25
C PRO A 113 -9.80 -18.41 -1.75
N GLU A 114 -8.68 -18.37 -1.02
CA GLU A 114 -7.48 -17.62 -1.42
C GLU A 114 -6.89 -18.23 -2.72
N VAL A 115 -6.48 -17.35 -3.62
CA VAL A 115 -5.84 -17.70 -4.90
C VAL A 115 -4.36 -17.30 -4.82
N ILE A 116 -3.48 -18.27 -5.04
CA ILE A 116 -2.03 -18.03 -5.13
C ILE A 116 -1.67 -17.91 -6.61
N ASP A 117 -1.67 -16.70 -7.14
CA ASP A 117 -1.36 -16.43 -8.54
C ASP A 117 -0.37 -15.25 -8.61
N ALA A 118 0.83 -15.55 -9.11
CA ALA A 118 1.89 -14.55 -9.22
C ALA A 118 1.49 -13.39 -10.16
N GLN A 119 0.74 -13.66 -11.22
CA GLN A 119 0.33 -12.64 -12.19
C GLN A 119 -0.67 -11.64 -11.59
N LEU A 120 -1.56 -12.13 -10.72
CA LEU A 120 -2.49 -11.26 -10.00
C LEU A 120 -1.79 -10.43 -8.93
N LEU A 121 -0.77 -11.00 -8.27
CA LEU A 121 -0.09 -10.42 -7.13
C LEU A 121 1.21 -9.68 -7.50
N ASP A 122 1.56 -9.65 -8.79
CA ASP A 122 2.73 -8.89 -9.28
C ASP A 122 2.38 -7.41 -9.40
N PHE A 123 2.49 -6.71 -8.29
CA PHE A 123 2.34 -5.26 -8.22
C PHE A 123 3.71 -4.61 -8.25
N PRO A 124 3.99 -3.75 -9.23
CA PRO A 124 5.19 -2.94 -9.20
C PRO A 124 5.10 -1.98 -8.00
N ALA A 125 5.83 -2.25 -6.93
CA ALA A 125 5.93 -1.31 -5.83
C ALA A 125 6.93 -0.20 -6.18
N GLU A 126 6.51 1.04 -6.04
CA GLU A 126 7.39 2.21 -6.15
C GLU A 126 7.64 2.80 -4.76
N THR A 127 8.86 3.30 -4.55
CA THR A 127 9.20 4.08 -3.36
C THR A 127 9.63 5.46 -3.80
N LEU A 128 8.92 6.50 -3.35
CA LEU A 128 9.22 7.89 -3.66
C LEU A 128 9.58 8.66 -2.38
N PRO A 129 10.72 9.38 -2.36
CA PRO A 129 11.01 10.36 -1.34
C PRO A 129 10.19 11.64 -1.61
N VAL A 130 9.39 12.03 -0.64
CA VAL A 130 8.50 13.19 -0.72
C VAL A 130 8.85 14.17 0.39
N MET A 131 9.27 15.39 0.00
CA MET A 131 9.47 16.48 0.95
C MET A 131 8.13 17.11 1.28
N VAL A 132 7.78 17.14 2.56
CA VAL A 132 6.55 17.77 3.05
C VAL A 132 6.68 19.29 2.94
N THR A 133 5.91 19.86 2.03
CA THR A 133 5.87 21.32 1.80
C THR A 133 4.47 21.90 2.02
N HIS A 134 3.43 21.09 2.01
CA HIS A 134 2.09 21.55 2.24
C HIS A 134 1.84 21.74 3.75
N HIS A 135 1.48 22.95 4.12
CA HIS A 135 1.23 23.35 5.52
C HIS A 135 0.11 22.55 6.20
N THR A 136 -0.79 21.94 5.42
CA THR A 136 -1.89 21.11 5.95
C THR A 136 -1.40 19.89 6.69
N PHE A 137 -0.21 19.39 6.37
CA PHE A 137 0.35 18.17 6.98
C PHE A 137 1.53 18.46 7.91
N ALA A 138 2.08 19.67 7.84
CA ALA A 138 3.10 20.11 8.78
C ALA A 138 2.46 20.36 10.16
N GLY A 139 2.97 19.69 11.17
CA GLY A 139 2.41 19.71 12.54
C GLY A 139 1.42 18.57 12.82
N GLU A 140 1.02 17.79 11.80
CA GLU A 140 0.13 16.64 11.96
C GLU A 140 0.91 15.37 12.35
N ASN A 141 0.27 14.51 13.11
CA ASN A 141 0.87 13.21 13.45
C ASN A 141 0.65 12.17 12.34
N ILE A 142 1.50 11.16 12.31
CA ILE A 142 1.47 10.09 11.31
C ILE A 142 0.11 9.37 11.27
N ALA A 143 -0.57 9.20 12.42
CA ALA A 143 -1.89 8.55 12.44
C ALA A 143 -2.93 9.38 11.68
N THR A 144 -2.92 10.71 11.84
CA THR A 144 -3.82 11.63 11.13
C THR A 144 -3.53 11.61 9.61
N ILE A 145 -2.25 11.66 9.23
CA ILE A 145 -1.84 11.63 7.82
C ILE A 145 -2.28 10.31 7.16
N ARG A 146 -2.04 9.18 7.82
CA ARG A 146 -2.45 7.86 7.32
C ARG A 146 -3.96 7.69 7.21
N ALA A 147 -4.73 8.46 7.98
CA ALA A 147 -6.19 8.44 7.92
C ALA A 147 -6.75 9.14 6.66
N GLN A 148 -5.93 9.88 5.93
CA GLN A 148 -6.36 10.58 4.72
C GLN A 148 -6.65 9.60 3.58
N LYS A 149 -7.62 9.97 2.73
CA LYS A 149 -8.03 9.13 1.59
C LYS A 149 -6.88 8.89 0.59
N PHE A 150 -6.05 9.90 0.36
CA PHE A 150 -4.92 9.80 -0.58
C PHE A 150 -3.76 8.92 -0.08
N MET A 151 -3.76 8.52 1.19
CA MET A 151 -2.82 7.54 1.75
C MET A 151 -3.31 6.10 1.62
N HIS A 152 -4.36 5.90 0.83
CA HIS A 152 -4.84 4.60 0.45
C HIS A 152 -3.73 3.82 -0.28
N GLY A 153 -3.51 2.54 0.05
CA GLY A 153 -2.45 1.73 -0.57
C GLY A 153 -1.01 2.21 -0.36
N VAL A 154 -0.82 3.35 0.34
CA VAL A 154 0.49 3.96 0.55
C VAL A 154 0.99 3.76 1.98
N SER A 155 2.21 3.28 2.10
CA SER A 155 2.91 3.08 3.36
C SER A 155 4.03 4.12 3.52
N ILE A 156 4.16 4.70 4.72
CA ILE A 156 5.31 5.54 5.08
C ILE A 156 6.40 4.62 5.62
N ARG A 157 7.49 4.48 4.89
CA ARG A 157 8.60 3.58 5.22
C ARG A 157 9.62 4.22 6.16
N SER A 158 9.95 5.46 5.90
CA SER A 158 10.91 6.21 6.72
C SER A 158 10.59 7.70 6.74
N ILE A 159 11.09 8.40 7.76
CA ILE A 159 11.03 9.86 7.88
C ILE A 159 12.46 10.34 8.11
N LYS A 160 12.91 11.29 7.29
CA LYS A 160 14.20 11.97 7.45
C LYS A 160 13.97 13.45 7.72
N ARG A 161 14.50 13.95 8.84
CA ARG A 161 14.47 15.34 9.24
C ARG A 161 15.90 15.88 9.31
N ALA A 162 16.23 16.85 8.47
CA ALA A 162 17.59 17.39 8.37
C ALA A 162 18.67 16.28 8.23
N GLY A 163 18.38 15.23 7.45
CA GLY A 163 19.29 14.11 7.25
C GLY A 163 19.28 13.03 8.34
N ILE A 164 18.55 13.23 9.44
CA ILE A 164 18.46 12.28 10.57
C ILE A 164 17.18 11.47 10.44
N ASN A 165 17.27 10.14 10.66
CA ASN A 165 16.11 9.29 10.68
C ASN A 165 15.26 9.53 11.95
N VAL A 166 13.97 9.81 11.74
CA VAL A 166 12.97 9.97 12.80
C VAL A 166 12.14 8.68 12.87
N PRO A 167 11.87 8.14 14.08
CA PRO A 167 11.03 6.96 14.21
C PRO A 167 9.63 7.17 13.64
N VAL A 168 9.14 6.20 12.84
CA VAL A 168 7.81 6.25 12.23
C VAL A 168 6.79 5.66 13.21
N LEU A 169 6.37 6.45 14.19
CA LEU A 169 5.36 6.07 15.19
C LEU A 169 4.04 6.80 14.91
N SER A 170 2.93 6.27 15.37
CA SER A 170 1.60 6.89 15.19
C SER A 170 1.55 8.33 15.73
N LYS A 171 2.29 8.60 16.81
CA LYS A 171 2.36 9.91 17.47
C LYS A 171 3.46 10.82 16.92
N THR A 172 4.31 10.33 16.01
CA THR A 172 5.36 11.15 15.42
C THR A 172 4.72 12.29 14.63
N VAL A 173 5.10 13.51 14.96
CA VAL A 173 4.65 14.71 14.26
C VAL A 173 5.56 14.95 13.06
N VAL A 174 4.97 15.20 11.91
CA VAL A 174 5.66 15.52 10.66
C VAL A 174 5.81 17.03 10.58
N ASP A 175 7.04 17.49 10.29
CA ASP A 175 7.33 18.92 10.14
C ASP A 175 7.52 19.27 8.65
N SER A 176 7.36 20.56 8.36
CA SER A 176 7.71 21.09 7.02
C SER A 176 9.20 20.87 6.75
N GLY A 177 9.49 20.33 5.56
CA GLY A 177 10.85 19.96 5.16
C GLY A 177 11.26 18.53 5.54
N ASP A 178 10.42 17.78 6.24
CA ASP A 178 10.66 16.34 6.42
C ASP A 178 10.57 15.62 5.07
N ILE A 179 11.43 14.63 4.87
CA ILE A 179 11.38 13.75 3.71
C ILE A 179 10.79 12.43 4.15
N LEU A 180 9.62 12.08 3.60
CA LEU A 180 8.94 10.83 3.82
C LEU A 180 9.20 9.88 2.64
N GLU A 181 9.66 8.66 2.91
CA GLU A 181 9.71 7.61 1.90
C GLU A 181 8.35 6.93 1.84
N LEU A 182 7.60 7.21 0.78
CA LEU A 182 6.29 6.62 0.52
C LEU A 182 6.45 5.40 -0.37
N THR A 183 5.85 4.27 0.00
CA THR A 183 5.88 3.01 -0.77
C THR A 183 4.47 2.53 -1.01
N GLY A 184 4.19 2.11 -2.24
CA GLY A 184 2.88 1.59 -2.65
C GLY A 184 2.83 1.38 -4.16
N LEU A 185 1.63 1.30 -4.72
CA LEU A 185 1.44 1.29 -6.17
C LEU A 185 1.87 2.63 -6.77
N PRO A 186 2.48 2.68 -7.97
CA PRO A 186 3.02 3.91 -8.56
C PRO A 186 2.02 5.06 -8.60
N HIS A 187 0.79 4.81 -9.06
CA HIS A 187 -0.24 5.83 -9.17
C HIS A 187 -0.74 6.38 -7.82
N GLU A 188 -0.78 5.51 -6.79
CA GLU A 188 -1.19 5.90 -5.44
C GLU A 188 -0.09 6.70 -4.75
N VAL A 189 1.16 6.23 -4.86
CA VAL A 189 2.32 6.94 -4.32
C VAL A 189 2.47 8.30 -5.00
N GLU A 190 2.28 8.40 -6.31
CA GLU A 190 2.28 9.70 -7.01
C GLU A 190 1.15 10.62 -6.54
N THR A 191 -0.04 10.07 -6.34
CA THR A 191 -1.20 10.84 -5.85
C THR A 191 -0.94 11.36 -4.43
N ALA A 192 -0.45 10.50 -3.54
CA ALA A 192 -0.07 10.89 -2.19
C ALA A 192 1.05 11.95 -2.18
N ALA A 193 2.06 11.75 -3.00
CA ALA A 193 3.18 12.67 -3.12
C ALA A 193 2.74 14.08 -3.54
N LYS A 194 1.88 14.19 -4.56
CA LYS A 194 1.32 15.48 -5.02
C LYS A 194 0.52 16.21 -3.95
N GLN A 195 -0.15 15.47 -3.06
CA GLN A 195 -0.93 16.05 -1.98
C GLN A 195 -0.04 16.52 -0.80
N MET A 196 1.08 15.85 -0.57
CA MET A 196 1.95 16.13 0.58
C MET A 196 3.02 17.17 0.28
N GLY A 197 3.48 17.25 -0.99
CA GLY A 197 4.51 18.21 -1.31
C GLY A 197 5.30 17.90 -2.57
N TYR A 198 6.62 18.07 -2.48
CA TYR A 198 7.53 17.91 -3.61
C TYR A 198 8.17 16.52 -3.61
N VAL A 199 8.14 15.86 -4.76
CA VAL A 199 8.83 14.59 -4.98
C VAL A 199 10.29 14.86 -5.30
N ASP A 200 11.19 14.46 -4.44
CA ASP A 200 12.63 14.50 -4.70
C ASP A 200 13.01 13.22 -5.47
N ARG A 201 12.80 13.26 -6.79
CA ARG A 201 13.32 12.21 -7.66
C ARG A 201 14.80 12.44 -7.86
N PRO A 202 15.70 11.57 -7.37
CA PRO A 202 17.11 11.68 -7.70
C PRO A 202 17.23 11.54 -9.23
N THR A 203 17.44 12.66 -9.90
CA THR A 203 17.74 12.65 -11.32
C THR A 203 19.14 12.07 -11.49
N ASN A 204 19.24 10.77 -11.71
CA ASN A 204 20.49 10.12 -12.17
C ASN A 204 20.87 10.52 -13.61
N GLN A 205 20.17 11.46 -14.19
CA GLN A 205 20.58 12.09 -15.42
C GLN A 205 21.51 13.24 -15.03
N THR A 206 22.81 12.93 -14.97
CA THR A 206 23.83 13.95 -15.17
C THR A 206 23.43 14.67 -16.44
N ASP A 207 23.16 15.96 -16.32
CA ASP A 207 22.67 16.76 -17.45
C ASP A 207 23.83 16.91 -18.44
N MET A 208 24.07 15.83 -19.20
CA MET A 208 25.14 15.73 -20.17
C MET A 208 25.09 16.87 -21.20
N ILE A 209 23.93 17.49 -21.35
CA ILE A 209 23.73 18.65 -22.21
C ILE A 209 24.49 19.84 -21.65
N PHE A 210 24.39 20.12 -20.34
CA PHE A 210 25.13 21.23 -19.71
C PHE A 210 26.65 20.96 -19.64
N VAL A 211 27.04 19.70 -19.38
CA VAL A 211 28.45 19.30 -19.41
C VAL A 211 29.00 19.43 -20.81
N GLY A 212 28.29 18.95 -21.84
CA GLY A 212 28.69 19.08 -23.24
C GLY A 212 28.78 20.53 -23.71
N LEU A 213 27.80 21.36 -23.34
CA LEU A 213 27.78 22.80 -23.66
C LEU A 213 28.93 23.54 -22.96
N GLY A 214 29.22 23.20 -21.70
CA GLY A 214 30.36 23.77 -20.96
C GLY A 214 31.70 23.46 -21.58
N ILE A 215 31.90 22.22 -22.04
CA ILE A 215 33.12 21.82 -22.75
C ILE A 215 33.25 22.53 -24.11
N LEU A 216 32.13 22.66 -24.85
CA LEU A 216 32.11 23.31 -26.16
C LEU A 216 32.38 24.80 -26.04
N ILE A 217 31.81 25.52 -25.10
CA ILE A 217 32.06 26.94 -24.85
C ILE A 217 33.47 27.14 -24.30
N GLY A 218 33.95 26.30 -23.38
CA GLY A 218 35.30 26.37 -22.84
C GLY A 218 36.40 26.15 -23.90
N GLY A 219 36.12 25.23 -24.84
CA GLY A 219 37.04 24.99 -25.97
C GLY A 219 37.03 26.08 -27.06
N LEU A 220 36.00 26.94 -27.10
CA LEU A 220 35.89 28.06 -28.05
C LEU A 220 36.52 29.35 -27.52
N ILE A 221 36.69 29.49 -26.22
CA ILE A 221 37.21 30.69 -25.53
C ILE A 221 38.70 30.51 -25.12
N GLY A 222 39.19 29.26 -25.06
CA GLY A 222 40.61 28.94 -24.82
C GLY A 222 41.36 28.72 -26.09
#